data_18bc8579959db44cb9713fc797d6acff
#
_entry.id   18bc8579959db44cb9713fc797d6acff
#
_cell.length_a   1.000
_cell.length_b   1.000
_cell.length_c   1.000
_cell.angle_alpha   90.00
_cell.angle_beta   90.00
_cell.angle_gamma   90.00
#
_symmetry.space_group_name_H-M   'P 1'
#
loop_
_entity.id
_entity.type
_entity.pdbx_description
1 polymer ?
#
loop_
_entity_poly.entity_id
_entity_poly.type
_entity_poly.pdbx_seq_one_letter_code
_entity_poly.pdbx_strand_id
1 'polypeptide(L)'
;MFFLSGTPRSGSTVLRAILAQNPDIYAGPNSPLCPLMWDTFMACEMNQQLSTSDRMDFTHELTSAVSHLYYKDVDRPIILDKSRGWTQPFNMSLILQYITDEPKIIVLTRPTEEIIDSLHRLWRKNGLAEGDPDFTSREDLLRPGSDPVMSAVEGVESARMSSN
;
A
#
# COMPACT_ATOMS: atom_id res chain seq x y z
N MET A 1 5.54 -12.72 -6.67
CA MET A 1 5.64 -11.30 -6.25
C MET A 1 5.60 -11.22 -4.73
N PHE A 2 6.30 -10.25 -4.12
CA PHE A 2 6.29 -9.95 -2.69
C PHE A 2 5.74 -8.54 -2.48
N PHE A 3 5.19 -8.27 -1.30
CA PHE A 3 4.62 -6.97 -0.97
C PHE A 3 5.34 -6.38 0.24
N LEU A 4 5.61 -5.08 0.21
CA LEU A 4 6.16 -4.35 1.34
C LEU A 4 5.17 -3.28 1.77
N SER A 5 4.69 -3.41 2.99
CA SER A 5 3.73 -2.48 3.59
C SER A 5 4.19 -2.07 4.99
N GLY A 6 3.37 -1.32 5.69
CA GLY A 6 3.59 -0.95 7.08
C GLY A 6 3.29 0.50 7.39
N THR A 7 3.54 0.87 8.62
CA THR A 7 3.27 2.22 9.12
C THR A 7 4.17 3.28 8.47
N PRO A 8 3.73 4.53 8.35
CA PRO A 8 4.57 5.63 7.91
C PRO A 8 5.85 5.71 8.75
N ARG A 9 6.93 6.18 8.15
CA ARG A 9 8.22 6.40 8.85
C ARG A 9 8.82 5.16 9.50
N SER A 10 8.38 3.96 9.15
CA SER A 10 8.89 2.68 9.68
C SER A 10 10.21 2.20 9.06
N GLY A 11 10.81 2.96 8.16
CA GLY A 11 12.09 2.58 7.52
C GLY A 11 11.92 1.80 6.21
N SER A 12 10.73 1.68 5.66
CA SER A 12 10.46 0.93 4.42
C SER A 12 11.30 1.42 3.22
N THR A 13 11.66 2.70 3.17
CA THR A 13 12.54 3.24 2.12
C THR A 13 13.97 2.72 2.25
N VAL A 14 14.46 2.58 3.48
CA VAL A 14 15.81 2.04 3.76
C VAL A 14 15.84 0.55 3.44
N LEU A 15 14.87 -0.22 3.95
CA LEU A 15 14.77 -1.65 3.65
C LEU A 15 14.72 -1.91 2.14
N ARG A 16 13.87 -1.17 1.42
CA ARG A 16 13.80 -1.25 -0.03
C ARG A 16 15.17 -1.00 -0.69
N ALA A 17 15.89 0.04 -0.26
CA ALA A 17 17.19 0.39 -0.83
C ALA A 17 18.26 -0.70 -0.56
N ILE A 18 18.19 -1.38 0.58
CA ILE A 18 19.05 -2.52 0.91
C ILE A 18 18.72 -3.69 -0.01
N LEU A 19 17.43 -4.05 -0.14
CA LEU A 19 16.99 -5.17 -0.96
C LEU A 19 17.27 -4.96 -2.45
N ALA A 20 17.19 -3.72 -2.94
CA ALA A 20 17.48 -3.37 -4.32
C ALA A 20 18.97 -3.52 -4.70
N GLN A 21 19.88 -3.76 -3.73
CA GLN A 21 21.29 -4.07 -4.01
C GLN A 21 21.47 -5.51 -4.51
N ASN A 22 20.49 -6.39 -4.25
CA ASN A 22 20.51 -7.73 -4.82
C ASN A 22 20.04 -7.67 -6.29
N PRO A 23 20.85 -8.17 -7.25
CA PRO A 23 20.51 -8.14 -8.66
C PRO A 23 19.23 -8.94 -9.01
N ASP A 24 18.85 -9.89 -8.19
CA ASP A 24 17.66 -10.73 -8.42
C ASP A 24 16.36 -10.06 -7.94
N ILE A 25 16.48 -8.95 -7.21
CA ILE A 25 15.33 -8.27 -6.61
C ILE A 25 15.05 -6.95 -7.31
N TYR A 26 13.87 -6.81 -7.89
CA TYR A 26 13.31 -5.51 -8.20
C TYR A 26 12.60 -4.95 -6.97
N ALA A 27 13.10 -3.86 -6.42
CA ALA A 27 12.49 -3.12 -5.33
C ALA A 27 12.41 -1.64 -5.70
N GLY A 28 11.31 -1.25 -6.34
CA GLY A 28 11.04 0.11 -6.78
C GLY A 28 10.69 1.08 -5.64
N PRO A 29 10.47 2.37 -5.94
CA PRO A 29 9.92 3.34 -4.98
C PRO A 29 8.50 2.95 -4.56
N ASN A 30 7.74 3.86 -3.95
CA ASN A 30 6.31 3.62 -3.72
C ASN A 30 5.61 3.36 -5.06
N SER A 31 4.92 2.24 -5.11
CA SER A 31 4.19 1.79 -6.29
C SER A 31 2.77 2.36 -6.30
N PRO A 32 2.26 2.77 -7.46
CA PRO A 32 0.84 3.09 -7.64
C PRO A 32 -0.02 1.84 -7.86
N LEU A 33 0.55 0.63 -7.86
CA LEU A 33 -0.19 -0.59 -8.22
C LEU A 33 -1.43 -0.81 -7.34
N CYS A 34 -1.28 -0.66 -6.01
CA CYS A 34 -2.39 -0.84 -5.08
C CYS A 34 -3.59 0.09 -5.41
N PRO A 35 -3.44 1.43 -5.48
CA PRO A 35 -4.56 2.30 -5.86
C PRO A 35 -5.04 2.04 -7.29
N LEU A 36 -4.19 1.75 -8.26
CA LEU A 36 -4.62 1.45 -9.62
C LEU A 36 -5.50 0.20 -9.70
N MET A 37 -5.17 -0.85 -8.96
CA MET A 37 -6.01 -2.04 -8.88
C MET A 37 -7.34 -1.76 -8.21
N TRP A 38 -7.33 -0.98 -7.12
CA TRP A 38 -8.55 -0.53 -6.46
C TRP A 38 -9.46 0.24 -7.42
N ASP A 39 -8.93 1.28 -8.06
CA ASP A 39 -9.69 2.15 -8.96
C ASP A 39 -10.24 1.36 -10.16
N THR A 40 -9.45 0.43 -10.71
CA THR A 40 -9.87 -0.45 -11.80
C THR A 40 -11.02 -1.35 -11.37
N PHE A 41 -10.88 -2.01 -10.22
CA PHE A 41 -11.93 -2.86 -9.65
C PHE A 41 -13.22 -2.05 -9.43
N MET A 42 -13.12 -0.92 -8.74
CA MET A 42 -14.28 -0.07 -8.46
C MET A 42 -14.93 0.47 -9.74
N ALA A 43 -14.14 0.85 -10.74
CA ALA A 43 -14.67 1.31 -12.01
C ALA A 43 -15.47 0.20 -12.73
N CYS A 44 -15.05 -1.05 -12.63
CA CYS A 44 -15.79 -2.19 -13.17
C CYS A 44 -17.07 -2.46 -12.38
N GLU A 45 -16.98 -2.54 -11.06
CA GLU A 45 -18.13 -2.84 -10.18
C GLU A 45 -19.23 -1.78 -10.28
N MET A 46 -18.86 -0.52 -10.44
CA MET A 46 -19.82 0.58 -10.57
C MET A 46 -20.31 0.79 -12.01
N ASN A 47 -19.81 0.03 -12.98
CA ASN A 47 -20.17 0.19 -14.37
C ASN A 47 -21.47 -0.56 -14.69
N GLN A 48 -22.57 0.17 -14.86
CA GLN A 48 -23.90 -0.40 -15.13
C GLN A 48 -23.96 -1.18 -16.47
N GLN A 49 -23.23 -0.75 -17.49
CA GLN A 49 -23.19 -1.46 -18.77
C GLN A 49 -22.46 -2.79 -18.64
N LEU A 50 -21.39 -2.84 -17.85
CA LEU A 50 -20.63 -4.05 -17.61
C LEU A 50 -21.45 -5.07 -16.82
N SER A 51 -22.21 -4.66 -15.81
CA SER A 51 -23.06 -5.52 -14.99
C SER A 51 -24.19 -6.21 -15.79
N THR A 52 -24.56 -5.67 -16.94
CA THR A 52 -25.58 -6.22 -17.85
C THR A 52 -25.00 -6.86 -19.09
N SER A 53 -23.69 -6.94 -19.21
CA SER A 53 -23.00 -7.53 -20.36
C SER A 53 -22.82 -9.03 -20.21
N ASP A 54 -22.53 -9.72 -21.33
CA ASP A 54 -22.15 -11.14 -21.36
C ASP A 54 -20.71 -11.40 -20.88
N ARG A 55 -19.99 -10.37 -20.41
CA ARG A 55 -18.60 -10.40 -19.99
C ARG A 55 -18.46 -10.45 -18.46
N MET A 56 -19.05 -11.47 -17.84
CA MET A 56 -19.07 -11.65 -16.38
C MET A 56 -17.66 -11.68 -15.75
N ASP A 57 -16.67 -12.23 -16.46
CA ASP A 57 -15.30 -12.38 -15.96
C ASP A 57 -14.42 -11.16 -16.24
N PHE A 58 -14.93 -10.14 -16.93
CA PHE A 58 -14.11 -9.00 -17.39
C PHE A 58 -13.51 -8.20 -16.24
N THR A 59 -14.25 -8.01 -15.13
CA THR A 59 -13.72 -7.35 -13.92
C THR A 59 -12.48 -8.08 -13.40
N HIS A 60 -12.54 -9.41 -13.37
CA HIS A 60 -11.40 -10.22 -12.92
C HIS A 60 -10.23 -10.13 -13.90
N GLU A 61 -10.49 -10.29 -15.19
CA GLU A 61 -9.47 -10.19 -16.25
C GLU A 61 -8.76 -8.85 -16.22
N LEU A 62 -9.53 -7.74 -16.17
CA LEU A 62 -8.98 -6.40 -16.22
C LEU A 62 -8.19 -6.07 -14.94
N THR A 63 -8.74 -6.39 -13.78
CA THR A 63 -8.07 -6.10 -12.50
C THR A 63 -6.76 -6.90 -12.35
N SER A 64 -6.76 -8.18 -12.77
CA SER A 64 -5.54 -9.01 -12.78
C SER A 64 -4.51 -8.47 -13.77
N ALA A 65 -4.95 -8.00 -14.95
CA ALA A 65 -4.06 -7.46 -15.98
C ALA A 65 -3.28 -6.23 -15.50
N VAL A 66 -3.81 -5.44 -14.56
CA VAL A 66 -3.11 -4.23 -14.04
C VAL A 66 -1.74 -4.58 -13.49
N SER A 67 -1.63 -5.62 -12.65
CA SER A 67 -0.36 -6.04 -12.06
C SER A 67 0.63 -6.57 -13.09
N HIS A 68 0.16 -7.34 -14.05
CA HIS A 68 0.97 -7.88 -15.15
C HIS A 68 1.50 -6.76 -16.06
N LEU A 69 0.65 -5.82 -16.43
CA LEU A 69 1.03 -4.68 -17.28
C LEU A 69 2.01 -3.74 -16.56
N TYR A 70 1.80 -3.51 -15.28
CA TYR A 70 2.67 -2.62 -14.51
C TYR A 70 4.11 -3.14 -14.42
N TYR A 71 4.28 -4.45 -14.30
CA TYR A 71 5.60 -5.10 -14.18
C TYR A 71 6.07 -5.83 -15.43
N LYS A 72 5.42 -5.66 -16.58
CA LYS A 72 5.71 -6.41 -17.83
C LYS A 72 7.17 -6.32 -18.30
N ASP A 73 7.84 -5.20 -18.04
CA ASP A 73 9.20 -4.95 -18.49
C ASP A 73 10.25 -5.19 -17.37
N VAL A 74 9.83 -5.74 -16.24
CA VAL A 74 10.72 -6.06 -15.12
C VAL A 74 11.25 -7.48 -15.29
N ASP A 75 12.50 -7.59 -15.74
CA ASP A 75 13.23 -8.85 -15.88
C ASP A 75 14.03 -9.17 -14.60
N ARG A 76 13.32 -9.50 -13.53
CA ARG A 76 13.89 -9.90 -12.24
C ARG A 76 13.07 -11.02 -11.64
N PRO A 77 13.69 -12.08 -11.10
CA PRO A 77 12.95 -13.23 -10.53
C PRO A 77 12.11 -12.86 -9.31
N ILE A 78 12.49 -11.82 -8.58
CA ILE A 78 11.78 -11.36 -7.39
C ILE A 78 11.34 -9.90 -7.59
N ILE A 79 10.04 -9.68 -7.54
CA ILE A 79 9.45 -8.33 -7.54
C ILE A 79 8.93 -8.05 -6.14
N LEU A 80 9.40 -6.94 -5.54
CA LEU A 80 8.91 -6.40 -4.28
C LEU A 80 8.11 -5.11 -4.56
N ASP A 81 6.79 -5.22 -4.54
CA ASP A 81 5.91 -4.05 -4.64
C ASP A 81 5.77 -3.37 -3.28
N LYS A 82 6.00 -2.07 -3.28
CA LYS A 82 5.93 -1.26 -2.06
C LYS A 82 4.74 -0.32 -2.09
N SER A 83 3.73 -0.62 -1.26
CA SER A 83 2.63 0.30 -0.97
C SER A 83 2.15 0.13 0.47
N ARG A 84 1.91 1.24 1.17
CA ARG A 84 1.32 1.20 2.51
C ARG A 84 -0.10 0.65 2.52
N GLY A 85 -0.81 0.77 1.41
CA GLY A 85 -2.17 0.31 1.26
C GLY A 85 -2.33 -1.21 1.29
N TRP A 86 -1.29 -2.01 1.05
CA TRP A 86 -1.42 -3.46 0.94
C TRP A 86 -1.92 -4.16 2.21
N THR A 87 -1.74 -3.57 3.39
CA THR A 87 -2.26 -4.12 4.65
C THR A 87 -3.69 -3.72 4.96
N GLN A 88 -4.32 -2.88 4.17
CA GLN A 88 -5.74 -2.59 4.31
C GLN A 88 -6.57 -3.84 3.94
N PRO A 89 -7.63 -4.19 4.71
CA PRO A 89 -8.36 -5.45 4.53
C PRO A 89 -8.84 -5.68 3.11
N PHE A 90 -9.39 -4.64 2.49
CA PHE A 90 -9.87 -4.74 1.11
C PHE A 90 -8.73 -4.94 0.11
N ASN A 91 -7.61 -4.23 0.26
CA ASN A 91 -6.47 -4.38 -0.64
C ASN A 91 -5.79 -5.75 -0.48
N MET A 92 -5.86 -6.35 0.71
CA MET A 92 -5.48 -7.74 0.93
C MET A 92 -6.33 -8.69 0.07
N SER A 93 -7.64 -8.45 -0.02
CA SER A 93 -8.52 -9.26 -0.87
C SER A 93 -8.21 -9.09 -2.36
N LEU A 94 -7.76 -7.90 -2.80
CA LEU A 94 -7.28 -7.72 -4.18
C LEU A 94 -6.04 -8.57 -4.48
N ILE A 95 -5.10 -8.67 -3.54
CA ILE A 95 -3.94 -9.55 -3.71
C ILE A 95 -4.40 -11.00 -3.89
N LEU A 96 -5.24 -11.49 -2.97
CA LEU A 96 -5.69 -12.88 -2.93
C LEU A 96 -6.52 -13.27 -4.17
N GLN A 97 -7.34 -12.36 -4.67
CA GLN A 97 -8.23 -12.64 -5.79
C GLN A 97 -7.58 -12.43 -7.16
N TYR A 98 -6.66 -11.46 -7.29
CA TYR A 98 -6.20 -10.99 -8.60
C TYR A 98 -4.69 -11.13 -8.84
N ILE A 99 -3.90 -11.46 -7.81
CA ILE A 99 -2.44 -11.58 -7.95
C ILE A 99 -1.94 -12.96 -7.55
N THR A 100 -2.23 -13.42 -6.34
CA THR A 100 -1.76 -14.71 -5.81
C THR A 100 -2.57 -15.15 -4.60
N ASP A 101 -2.82 -16.44 -4.51
CA ASP A 101 -3.47 -17.09 -3.36
C ASP A 101 -2.53 -17.30 -2.14
N GLU A 102 -1.21 -17.18 -2.37
CA GLU A 102 -0.18 -17.26 -1.30
C GLU A 102 0.62 -15.96 -1.18
N PRO A 103 0.02 -14.87 -0.66
CA PRO A 103 0.70 -13.59 -0.56
C PRO A 103 1.84 -13.61 0.45
N LYS A 104 3.00 -13.10 0.06
CA LYS A 104 4.15 -12.91 0.95
C LYS A 104 4.32 -11.41 1.21
N ILE A 105 3.92 -10.98 2.40
CA ILE A 105 3.87 -9.57 2.77
C ILE A 105 4.87 -9.29 3.90
N ILE A 106 5.80 -8.38 3.66
CA ILE A 106 6.68 -7.82 4.67
C ILE A 106 6.01 -6.59 5.26
N VAL A 107 5.73 -6.62 6.55
CA VAL A 107 5.07 -5.49 7.24
C VAL A 107 6.06 -4.85 8.21
N LEU A 108 6.38 -3.58 7.99
CA LEU A 108 7.21 -2.80 8.89
C LEU A 108 6.36 -1.98 9.84
N THR A 109 6.62 -2.13 11.12
CA THR A 109 5.94 -1.38 12.17
C THR A 109 6.92 -0.49 12.93
N ARG A 110 6.39 0.57 13.51
CA ARG A 110 7.11 1.48 14.40
C ARG A 110 6.14 1.97 15.48
N PRO A 111 6.59 2.23 16.72
CA PRO A 111 5.74 2.84 17.74
C PRO A 111 5.11 4.14 17.24
N THR A 112 3.81 4.31 17.46
CA THR A 112 3.02 5.45 16.93
C THR A 112 3.61 6.79 17.35
N GLU A 113 4.08 6.89 18.61
CA GLU A 113 4.74 8.07 19.14
C GLU A 113 5.95 8.49 18.30
N GLU A 114 6.79 7.53 17.94
CA GLU A 114 7.98 7.78 17.12
C GLU A 114 7.64 8.15 15.68
N ILE A 115 6.52 7.66 15.16
CA ILE A 115 6.00 8.04 13.84
C ILE A 115 5.63 9.51 13.85
N ILE A 116 4.84 9.95 14.85
CA ILE A 116 4.38 11.33 15.00
C ILE A 116 5.58 12.27 15.14
N ASP A 117 6.52 11.94 16.02
CA ASP A 117 7.73 12.74 16.20
C ASP A 117 8.56 12.86 14.92
N SER A 118 8.61 11.78 14.15
CA SER A 118 9.30 11.76 12.85
C SER A 118 8.59 12.59 11.79
N LEU A 119 7.26 12.62 11.78
CA LEU A 119 6.45 13.46 10.90
C LEU A 119 6.62 14.93 11.24
N HIS A 120 6.48 15.29 12.50
CA HIS A 120 6.67 16.68 12.95
C HIS A 120 8.07 17.20 12.64
N ARG A 121 9.12 16.38 12.84
CA ARG A 121 10.48 16.75 12.41
C ARG A 121 10.59 16.98 10.91
N LEU A 122 9.94 16.16 10.11
CA LEU A 122 9.94 16.31 8.65
C LEU A 122 9.22 17.58 8.23
N TRP A 123 8.05 17.86 8.76
CA TRP A 123 7.28 19.07 8.45
C TRP A 123 8.04 20.35 8.82
N ARG A 124 8.61 20.40 10.01
CA ARG A 124 9.47 21.54 10.43
C ARG A 124 10.69 21.70 9.51
N LYS A 125 11.31 20.60 9.09
CA LYS A 125 12.41 20.64 8.09
C LYS A 125 11.96 21.19 6.74
N ASN A 126 10.70 20.95 6.36
CA ASN A 126 10.08 21.49 5.14
C ASN A 126 9.53 22.92 5.32
N GLY A 127 9.76 23.57 6.46
CA GLY A 127 9.34 24.94 6.74
C GLY A 127 7.93 25.08 7.29
N LEU A 128 7.24 23.97 7.60
CA LEU A 128 5.91 24.02 8.23
C LEU A 128 6.04 24.18 9.75
N ALA A 129 5.16 25.01 10.33
CA ALA A 129 5.06 25.26 11.76
C ALA A 129 3.66 24.92 12.31
N GLU A 130 3.56 24.83 13.63
CA GLU A 130 2.26 24.68 14.27
C GLU A 130 1.35 25.86 13.93
N GLY A 131 0.15 25.56 13.45
CA GLY A 131 -0.80 26.56 12.94
C GLY A 131 -0.86 26.68 11.42
N ASP A 132 0.10 26.09 10.68
CA ASP A 132 -0.01 26.00 9.22
C ASP A 132 -1.10 24.99 8.84
N PRO A 133 -1.90 25.23 7.78
CA PRO A 133 -2.96 24.34 7.35
C PRO A 133 -2.50 22.90 7.06
N ASP A 134 -1.25 22.75 6.61
CA ASP A 134 -0.64 21.46 6.26
C ASP A 134 0.10 20.81 7.44
N PHE A 135 0.12 21.44 8.61
CA PHE A 135 0.71 20.89 9.83
C PHE A 135 -0.38 20.25 10.69
N THR A 136 -0.49 18.92 10.63
CA THR A 136 -1.47 18.19 11.45
C THR A 136 -0.99 18.08 12.89
N SER A 137 -1.86 18.43 13.83
CA SER A 137 -1.56 18.32 15.25
C SER A 137 -1.36 16.86 15.70
N ARG A 138 -0.74 16.68 16.89
CA ARG A 138 -0.57 15.35 17.48
C ARG A 138 -1.92 14.68 17.76
N GLU A 139 -2.87 15.44 18.30
CA GLU A 139 -4.22 14.97 18.60
C GLU A 139 -4.96 14.53 17.32
N ASP A 140 -4.83 15.28 16.26
CA ASP A 140 -5.46 14.95 14.99
C ASP A 140 -4.85 13.71 14.34
N LEU A 141 -3.53 13.52 14.46
CA LEU A 141 -2.86 12.32 13.97
C LEU A 141 -3.24 11.04 14.73
N LEU A 142 -3.69 11.18 15.99
CA LEU A 142 -4.12 10.07 16.83
C LEU A 142 -5.60 9.75 16.72
N ARG A 143 -6.39 10.55 15.98
CA ARG A 143 -7.82 10.26 15.81
C ARG A 143 -8.02 8.98 15.01
N PRO A 144 -8.95 8.10 15.42
CA PRO A 144 -9.34 6.95 14.62
C PRO A 144 -9.76 7.37 13.20
N GLY A 145 -9.28 6.66 12.19
CA GLY A 145 -9.54 6.97 10.80
C GLY A 145 -8.78 8.19 10.25
N SER A 146 -7.92 8.85 11.04
CA SER A 146 -7.04 9.89 10.51
C SER A 146 -6.01 9.27 9.57
N ASP A 147 -6.00 9.72 8.31
CA ASP A 147 -4.95 9.39 7.37
C ASP A 147 -3.73 10.30 7.60
N PRO A 148 -2.50 9.83 7.52
CA PRO A 148 -2.09 8.49 7.06
C PRO A 148 -1.64 7.52 8.17
N VAL A 149 -1.68 7.93 9.45
CA VAL A 149 -1.04 7.15 10.54
C VAL A 149 -1.99 6.07 11.07
N MET A 150 -3.18 6.46 11.52
CA MET A 150 -4.10 5.51 12.15
C MET A 150 -4.66 4.50 11.16
N SER A 151 -4.99 4.91 9.94
CA SER A 151 -5.39 3.98 8.87
C SER A 151 -4.32 2.92 8.59
N ALA A 152 -3.05 3.29 8.59
CA ALA A 152 -1.95 2.34 8.40
C ALA A 152 -1.76 1.41 9.62
N VAL A 153 -1.98 1.91 10.85
CA VAL A 153 -1.93 1.09 12.08
C VAL A 153 -3.06 0.06 12.09
N GLU A 154 -4.28 0.49 11.82
CA GLU A 154 -5.46 -0.38 11.73
C GLU A 154 -5.29 -1.47 10.68
N GLY A 155 -4.74 -1.13 9.49
CA GLY A 155 -4.44 -2.10 8.44
C GLY A 155 -3.40 -3.14 8.88
N VAL A 156 -2.35 -2.73 9.59
CA VAL A 156 -1.33 -3.66 10.12
C VAL A 156 -1.91 -4.58 11.19
N GLU A 157 -2.74 -4.06 12.09
CA GLU A 157 -3.41 -4.87 13.12
C GLU A 157 -4.36 -5.89 12.50
N SER A 158 -5.16 -5.47 11.50
CA SER A 158 -6.03 -6.37 10.75
C SER A 158 -5.27 -7.50 10.06
N ALA A 159 -4.15 -7.19 9.41
CA ALA A 159 -3.31 -8.18 8.75
C ALA A 159 -2.70 -9.19 9.75
N ARG A 160 -2.35 -8.75 10.96
CA ARG A 160 -1.86 -9.65 12.04
C ARG A 160 -2.94 -10.61 12.52
N MET A 161 -4.18 -10.15 12.63
CA MET A 161 -5.31 -11.01 13.06
C MET A 161 -5.67 -12.06 12.01
N SER A 162 -5.48 -11.76 10.73
CA SER A 162 -5.78 -12.69 9.62
C SER A 162 -4.70 -13.76 9.41
N SER A 163 -3.55 -13.64 10.06
CA SER A 163 -2.40 -14.56 9.93
C SER A 163 -2.36 -15.65 11.01
N ASN A 164 -3.30 -15.64 11.94
CA ASN A 164 -3.50 -16.64 13.00
C ASN A 164 -4.70 -17.53 12.71
#